data_23c76934cf113f4d3543d3ed05057128
#
_entry.id   23c76934cf113f4d3543d3ed05057128
#
_cell.length_a   1.000
_cell.length_b   1.000
_cell.length_c   1.000
_cell.angle_alpha   90.00
_cell.angle_beta   90.00
_cell.angle_gamma   90.00
#
_symmetry.space_group_name_H-M   'P 1'
#
loop_
_entity.id
_entity.type
_entity.pdbx_description
1 polymer ?
#
loop_
_entity_poly.entity_id
_entity_poly.type
_entity_poly.pdbx_seq_one_letter_code
_entity_poly.pdbx_strand_id
1 'polypeptide(L)'
;MYDIQWFKLEKNIFCNRKIQLLLSLNDGDTYFRIWIQLLSLAVECGDGGRLIIGNNPISVKEFSKIMGKSSKKMSKILENFLELEMLTKDGEVYVIKNWDKYQSLDRQETYQINNRERQRRFSEKKKKEQEKTNVSLTLDNATEEKREEKITKEKRKEENIREEEESGFREYKL
;
A
#
# COMPACT_ATOMS: atom_id res chain seq x y z
N MET A 1 5.61 8.27 1.02
CA MET A 1 4.57 8.63 1.99
C MET A 1 3.93 7.33 2.45
N TYR A 2 3.94 7.02 3.73
CA TYR A 2 3.33 5.78 4.24
C TYR A 2 1.82 6.03 4.34
N ASP A 3 1.05 5.22 3.64
CA ASP A 3 -0.41 5.22 3.77
C ASP A 3 -0.77 4.57 5.10
N ILE A 4 -0.92 5.40 6.14
CA ILE A 4 -1.33 4.94 7.47
C ILE A 4 -2.83 4.70 7.42
N GLN A 5 -3.26 3.45 7.52
CA GLN A 5 -4.67 3.04 7.45
C GLN A 5 -5.35 2.94 8.82
N TRP A 6 -4.65 3.27 9.90
CA TRP A 6 -5.16 3.18 11.27
C TRP A 6 -4.51 4.24 12.17
N PHE A 7 -5.15 4.56 13.25
CA PHE A 7 -4.59 5.39 14.32
C PHE A 7 -4.60 4.66 15.64
N LYS A 8 -3.68 5.04 16.52
CA LYS A 8 -3.58 4.46 17.87
C LYS A 8 -4.62 5.10 18.76
N LEU A 9 -5.37 4.25 19.47
CA LEU A 9 -6.26 4.66 20.54
C LEU A 9 -5.80 4.03 21.84
N GLU A 10 -5.61 4.84 22.89
CA GLU A 10 -5.18 4.34 24.19
C GLU A 10 -6.26 3.44 24.81
N LYS A 11 -5.89 2.26 25.32
CA LYS A 11 -6.83 1.31 25.95
C LYS A 11 -7.60 1.93 27.12
N ASN A 12 -7.01 2.89 27.81
CA ASN A 12 -7.59 3.56 28.97
C ASN A 12 -8.21 4.92 28.60
N ILE A 13 -8.62 5.13 27.37
CA ILE A 13 -9.15 6.44 26.89
C ILE A 13 -10.28 6.96 27.76
N PHE A 14 -11.14 6.10 28.29
CA PHE A 14 -12.25 6.47 29.17
C PHE A 14 -11.79 6.89 30.60
N CYS A 15 -10.54 6.61 30.97
CA CYS A 15 -9.92 7.11 32.20
C CYS A 15 -9.29 8.48 32.00
N ASN A 16 -9.20 8.99 30.77
CA ASN A 16 -8.66 10.30 30.48
C ASN A 16 -9.62 11.38 30.97
N ARG A 17 -9.12 12.31 31.81
CA ARG A 17 -9.95 13.38 32.39
C ARG A 17 -10.66 14.25 31.37
N LYS A 18 -10.02 14.57 30.24
CA LYS A 18 -10.62 15.37 29.17
C LYS A 18 -11.79 14.63 28.52
N ILE A 19 -11.63 13.34 28.29
CA ILE A 19 -12.72 12.48 27.75
C ILE A 19 -13.86 12.36 28.77
N GLN A 20 -13.56 12.19 30.06
CA GLN A 20 -14.59 12.16 31.11
C GLN A 20 -15.38 13.46 31.18
N LEU A 21 -14.68 14.62 31.06
CA LEU A 21 -15.34 15.93 30.98
C LEU A 21 -16.21 16.06 29.76
N LEU A 22 -15.77 15.61 28.59
CA LEU A 22 -16.60 15.60 27.37
C LEU A 22 -17.85 14.74 27.55
N LEU A 23 -17.68 13.53 28.08
CA LEU A 23 -18.80 12.59 28.28
C LEU A 23 -19.81 13.08 29.34
N SER A 24 -19.39 13.94 30.29
CA SER A 24 -20.29 14.55 31.28
C SER A 24 -21.16 15.69 30.71
N LEU A 25 -20.81 16.19 29.50
CA LEU A 25 -21.60 17.22 28.86
C LEU A 25 -22.95 16.69 28.36
N ASN A 26 -23.94 17.58 28.25
CA ASN A 26 -25.17 17.23 27.52
C ASN A 26 -24.84 16.81 26.09
N ASP A 27 -25.24 15.62 25.67
CA ASP A 27 -24.91 14.99 24.39
C ASP A 27 -23.40 14.61 24.27
N GLY A 28 -22.78 14.22 25.40
CA GLY A 28 -21.34 13.87 25.51
C GLY A 28 -20.90 12.78 24.54
N ASP A 29 -21.74 11.79 24.27
CA ASP A 29 -21.48 10.74 23.25
C ASP A 29 -21.23 11.31 21.86
N THR A 30 -21.96 12.37 21.50
CA THR A 30 -21.72 13.09 20.23
C THR A 30 -20.34 13.74 20.22
N TYR A 31 -19.91 14.36 21.31
CA TYR A 31 -18.57 14.96 21.40
C TYR A 31 -17.50 13.89 21.27
N PHE A 32 -17.65 12.77 21.98
CA PHE A 32 -16.69 11.65 21.88
C PHE A 32 -16.65 11.06 20.47
N ARG A 33 -17.80 10.80 19.85
CA ARG A 33 -17.89 10.33 18.47
C ARG A 33 -17.18 11.27 17.51
N ILE A 34 -17.40 12.58 17.61
CA ILE A 34 -16.75 13.57 16.75
C ILE A 34 -15.25 13.60 17.01
N TRP A 35 -14.79 13.44 18.25
CA TRP A 35 -13.37 13.33 18.56
C TRP A 35 -12.72 12.17 17.80
N ILE A 36 -13.33 11.00 17.83
CA ILE A 36 -12.83 9.83 17.08
C ILE A 36 -12.81 10.08 15.56
N GLN A 37 -13.86 10.74 15.04
CA GLN A 37 -13.91 11.10 13.61
C GLN A 37 -12.83 12.13 13.23
N LEU A 38 -12.47 13.07 14.11
CA LEU A 38 -11.37 14.00 13.87
C LEU A 38 -10.02 13.30 13.86
N LEU A 39 -9.81 12.30 14.74
CA LEU A 39 -8.60 11.49 14.70
C LEU A 39 -8.48 10.70 13.39
N SER A 40 -9.57 10.10 12.91
CA SER A 40 -9.61 9.43 11.60
C SER A 40 -9.30 10.39 10.47
N LEU A 41 -9.94 11.55 10.46
CA LEU A 41 -9.71 12.59 9.46
C LEU A 41 -8.27 13.09 9.44
N ALA A 42 -7.62 13.21 10.60
CA ALA A 42 -6.21 13.61 10.69
C ALA A 42 -5.27 12.56 10.07
N VAL A 43 -5.61 11.27 10.16
CA VAL A 43 -4.88 10.20 9.44
C VAL A 43 -5.04 10.37 7.94
N GLU A 44 -6.26 10.61 7.46
CA GLU A 44 -6.55 10.85 6.03
C GLU A 44 -5.80 12.08 5.49
N CYS A 45 -5.71 13.15 6.29
CA CYS A 45 -4.92 14.34 5.94
C CYS A 45 -3.41 14.05 5.82
N GLY A 46 -2.88 13.13 6.62
CA GLY A 46 -1.48 12.70 6.55
C GLY A 46 -0.44 13.79 6.89
N ASP A 47 -0.85 14.87 7.56
CA ASP A 47 -0.03 16.07 7.84
C ASP A 47 0.14 16.33 9.34
N GLY A 48 0.72 15.37 10.08
CA GLY A 48 1.13 15.59 11.49
C GLY A 48 -0.01 16.02 12.42
N GLY A 49 -1.26 15.60 12.15
CA GLY A 49 -2.43 15.97 12.94
C GLY A 49 -3.08 17.31 12.55
N ARG A 50 -2.63 17.94 11.49
CA ARG A 50 -3.26 19.11 10.89
C ARG A 50 -4.50 18.70 10.11
N LEU A 51 -5.59 19.40 10.30
CA LEU A 51 -6.88 19.11 9.65
C LEU A 51 -7.02 20.01 8.41
N ILE A 52 -6.62 19.46 7.27
CA ILE A 52 -6.59 20.15 5.98
C ILE A 52 -7.20 19.28 4.88
N ILE A 53 -7.76 19.89 3.83
CA ILE A 53 -8.15 19.20 2.59
C ILE A 53 -7.31 19.77 1.46
N GLY A 54 -6.41 18.94 0.91
CA GLY A 54 -5.36 19.42 0.02
C GLY A 54 -4.43 20.39 0.77
N ASN A 55 -4.40 21.66 0.37
CA ASN A 55 -3.60 22.70 1.03
C ASN A 55 -4.46 23.70 1.83
N ASN A 56 -5.76 23.46 1.97
CA ASN A 56 -6.68 24.43 2.57
C ASN A 56 -7.13 23.99 3.97
N PRO A 57 -7.21 24.92 4.94
CA PRO A 57 -7.81 24.65 6.24
C PRO A 57 -9.26 24.20 6.12
N ILE A 58 -9.65 23.21 6.91
CA ILE A 58 -11.06 22.78 6.96
C ILE A 58 -11.86 23.80 7.77
N SER A 59 -12.81 24.46 7.13
CA SER A 59 -13.70 25.41 7.78
C SER A 59 -14.75 24.71 8.68
N VAL A 60 -15.33 25.45 9.64
CA VAL A 60 -16.43 24.94 10.48
C VAL A 60 -17.60 24.42 9.65
N LYS A 61 -17.88 25.06 8.51
CA LYS A 61 -18.95 24.64 7.58
C LYS A 61 -18.65 23.30 6.93
N GLU A 62 -17.42 23.04 6.57
CA GLU A 62 -16.98 21.76 6.02
C GLU A 62 -16.99 20.68 7.09
N PHE A 63 -16.45 20.95 8.30
CA PHE A 63 -16.60 20.03 9.42
C PHE A 63 -18.07 19.68 9.69
N SER A 64 -18.99 20.65 9.61
CA SER A 64 -20.41 20.40 9.83
C SER A 64 -21.01 19.42 8.82
N LYS A 65 -20.57 19.51 7.56
CA LYS A 65 -20.98 18.58 6.49
C LYS A 65 -20.37 17.19 6.70
N ILE A 66 -19.06 17.11 6.95
CA ILE A 66 -18.33 15.84 7.13
C ILE A 66 -18.86 15.07 8.35
N MET A 67 -19.12 15.79 9.47
CA MET A 67 -19.55 15.17 10.73
C MET A 67 -21.09 15.00 10.82
N GLY A 68 -21.84 15.50 9.85
CA GLY A 68 -23.32 15.40 9.84
C GLY A 68 -23.97 16.18 10.99
N LYS A 69 -23.45 17.38 11.32
CA LYS A 69 -23.98 18.25 12.39
C LYS A 69 -24.22 19.64 11.84
N SER A 70 -25.10 20.42 12.50
CA SER A 70 -25.27 21.83 12.15
C SER A 70 -23.98 22.63 12.46
N SER A 71 -23.72 23.69 11.68
CA SER A 71 -22.53 24.53 11.87
C SER A 71 -22.49 25.15 13.28
N LYS A 72 -23.64 25.53 13.84
CA LYS A 72 -23.74 26.03 15.23
C LYS A 72 -23.30 24.98 16.27
N LYS A 73 -23.74 23.72 16.10
CA LYS A 73 -23.33 22.61 17.00
C LYS A 73 -21.86 22.30 16.80
N MET A 74 -21.37 22.29 15.55
CA MET A 74 -19.98 22.00 15.26
C MET A 74 -19.03 23.07 15.81
N SER A 75 -19.36 24.36 15.69
CA SER A 75 -18.62 25.45 16.32
C SER A 75 -18.43 25.22 17.82
N LYS A 76 -19.55 24.94 18.53
CA LYS A 76 -19.51 24.68 19.96
C LYS A 76 -18.65 23.46 20.35
N ILE A 77 -18.67 22.40 19.53
CA ILE A 77 -17.86 21.20 19.75
C ILE A 77 -16.38 21.53 19.59
N LEU A 78 -16.00 22.24 18.52
CA LEU A 78 -14.62 22.65 18.29
C LEU A 78 -14.11 23.62 19.37
N GLU A 79 -14.95 24.53 19.84
CA GLU A 79 -14.63 25.43 20.98
C GLU A 79 -14.30 24.62 22.23
N ASN A 80 -15.14 23.65 22.61
CA ASN A 80 -14.87 22.78 23.76
C ASN A 80 -13.56 21.97 23.59
N PHE A 81 -13.25 21.50 22.39
CA PHE A 81 -11.97 20.81 22.14
C PHE A 81 -10.76 21.75 22.27
N LEU A 82 -10.91 23.02 21.89
CA LEU A 82 -9.89 24.04 22.10
C LEU A 82 -9.72 24.36 23.60
N GLU A 83 -10.82 24.57 24.34
CA GLU A 83 -10.80 24.84 25.77
C GLU A 83 -10.18 23.69 26.57
N LEU A 84 -10.47 22.46 26.20
CA LEU A 84 -9.84 21.27 26.79
C LEU A 84 -8.43 21.00 26.27
N GLU A 85 -7.89 21.87 25.43
CA GLU A 85 -6.58 21.69 24.82
C GLU A 85 -6.41 20.30 24.14
N MET A 86 -7.43 19.80 23.50
CA MET A 86 -7.40 18.62 22.65
C MET A 86 -7.05 19.01 21.20
N LEU A 87 -7.52 20.19 20.80
CA LEU A 87 -7.14 20.87 19.56
C LEU A 87 -6.34 22.14 19.89
N THR A 88 -5.55 22.57 18.94
CA THR A 88 -4.92 23.89 18.88
C THR A 88 -5.22 24.52 17.53
N LYS A 89 -4.98 25.82 17.39
CA LYS A 89 -5.05 26.53 16.11
C LYS A 89 -3.66 26.97 15.68
N ASP A 90 -3.34 26.72 14.43
CA ASP A 90 -2.18 27.27 13.74
C ASP A 90 -2.70 28.14 12.57
N GLY A 91 -2.86 29.44 12.83
CA GLY A 91 -3.64 30.33 11.95
C GLY A 91 -5.09 29.88 11.88
N GLU A 92 -5.56 29.51 10.68
CA GLU A 92 -6.90 28.99 10.45
C GLU A 92 -7.01 27.46 10.55
N VAL A 93 -5.86 26.77 10.64
CA VAL A 93 -5.81 25.30 10.67
C VAL A 93 -6.05 24.78 12.09
N TYR A 94 -6.97 23.84 12.24
CA TYR A 94 -7.11 23.07 13.47
C TYR A 94 -6.07 21.95 13.48
N VAL A 95 -5.39 21.77 14.60
CA VAL A 95 -4.33 20.79 14.79
C VAL A 95 -4.63 19.95 16.02
N ILE A 96 -4.52 18.64 15.94
CA ILE A 96 -4.65 17.74 17.09
C ILE A 96 -3.41 17.86 17.96
N LYS A 97 -3.62 18.29 19.22
CA LYS A 97 -2.52 18.49 20.17
C LYS A 97 -1.82 17.17 20.50
N ASN A 98 -0.49 17.19 20.53
CA ASN A 98 0.35 16.02 20.83
C ASN A 98 0.17 14.83 19.85
N TRP A 99 -0.23 15.08 18.61
CA TRP A 99 -0.42 14.04 17.59
C TRP A 99 0.77 13.10 17.51
N ASP A 100 1.97 13.64 17.32
CA ASP A 100 3.19 12.83 17.15
C ASP A 100 3.50 11.95 18.37
N LYS A 101 3.20 12.45 19.58
CA LYS A 101 3.40 11.69 20.81
C LYS A 101 2.52 10.44 20.87
N TYR A 102 1.28 10.53 20.39
CA TYR A 102 0.31 9.44 20.48
C TYR A 102 0.28 8.57 19.22
N GLN A 103 0.65 9.13 18.06
CA GLN A 103 0.59 8.43 16.79
C GLN A 103 1.96 8.00 16.27
N SER A 104 3.08 8.42 16.91
CA SER A 104 4.40 7.94 16.54
C SER A 104 4.42 6.41 16.63
N LEU A 105 4.77 5.79 15.53
CA LEU A 105 5.05 4.36 15.49
C LEU A 105 6.23 4.11 16.44
N ASP A 106 6.07 3.22 17.39
CA ASP A 106 7.18 2.79 18.23
C ASP A 106 8.31 2.26 17.32
N ARG A 107 9.57 2.49 17.67
CA ARG A 107 10.73 2.07 16.86
C ARG A 107 10.63 0.61 16.42
N GLN A 108 10.09 -0.25 17.27
CA GLN A 108 9.87 -1.66 16.97
C GLN A 108 8.80 -1.87 15.89
N GLU A 109 7.68 -1.16 15.94
CA GLU A 109 6.62 -1.25 14.94
C GLU A 109 7.10 -0.74 13.58
N THR A 110 7.80 0.39 13.56
CA THR A 110 8.42 0.94 12.34
C THR A 110 9.43 -0.07 11.74
N TYR A 111 10.23 -0.71 12.58
CA TYR A 111 11.19 -1.72 12.15
C TYR A 111 10.49 -2.96 11.56
N GLN A 112 9.41 -3.43 12.19
CA GLN A 112 8.63 -4.58 11.71
C GLN A 112 7.93 -4.28 10.37
N ILE A 113 7.35 -3.09 10.21
CA ILE A 113 6.72 -2.65 8.96
C ILE A 113 7.76 -2.58 7.84
N ASN A 114 8.91 -1.94 8.10
CA ASN A 114 10.00 -1.84 7.13
C ASN A 114 10.57 -3.21 6.75
N ASN A 115 10.68 -4.15 7.70
CA ASN A 115 11.15 -5.51 7.41
C ASN A 115 10.13 -6.28 6.55
N ARG A 116 8.83 -6.16 6.84
CA ARG A 116 7.77 -6.81 6.04
C ARG A 116 7.78 -6.28 4.61
N GLU A 117 7.94 -4.98 4.42
CA GLU A 117 8.06 -4.39 3.07
C GLU A 117 9.31 -4.86 2.33
N ARG A 118 10.46 -4.92 3.00
CA ARG A 118 11.71 -5.44 2.41
C ARG A 118 11.54 -6.91 1.97
N GLN A 119 10.94 -7.74 2.80
CA GLN A 119 10.65 -9.13 2.45
C GLN A 119 9.70 -9.25 1.26
N ARG A 120 8.65 -8.42 1.20
CA ARG A 120 7.74 -8.40 0.05
C ARG A 120 8.46 -8.03 -1.24
N ARG A 121 9.21 -6.92 -1.24
CA ARG A 121 10.01 -6.48 -2.39
C ARG A 121 11.04 -7.53 -2.83
N PHE A 122 11.67 -8.19 -1.88
CA PHE A 122 12.62 -9.28 -2.18
C PHE A 122 11.92 -10.48 -2.83
N SER A 123 10.77 -10.89 -2.30
CA SER A 123 9.98 -12.00 -2.87
C SER A 123 9.47 -11.68 -4.28
N GLU A 124 9.00 -10.46 -4.52
CA GLU A 124 8.56 -10.00 -5.84
C GLU A 124 9.72 -9.97 -6.85
N LYS A 125 10.90 -9.51 -6.41
CA LYS A 125 12.11 -9.51 -7.24
C LYS A 125 12.55 -10.93 -7.60
N LYS A 126 12.56 -11.84 -6.63
CA LYS A 126 12.92 -13.24 -6.83
C LYS A 126 11.94 -13.95 -7.79
N LYS A 127 10.64 -13.68 -7.69
CA LYS A 127 9.64 -14.21 -8.64
C LYS A 127 9.90 -13.72 -10.06
N LYS A 128 10.16 -12.42 -10.25
CA LYS A 128 10.48 -11.85 -11.57
C LYS A 128 11.77 -12.40 -12.16
N GLU A 129 12.77 -12.69 -11.34
CA GLU A 129 14.02 -13.32 -11.77
C GLU A 129 13.79 -14.79 -12.20
N GLN A 130 13.01 -15.54 -11.43
CA GLN A 130 12.64 -16.92 -11.77
C GLN A 130 11.81 -16.99 -13.06
N GLU A 131 10.86 -16.09 -13.27
CA GLU A 131 10.09 -16.00 -14.51
C GLU A 131 10.99 -15.72 -15.71
N LYS A 132 11.98 -14.82 -15.59
CA LYS A 132 12.94 -14.53 -16.65
C LYS A 132 13.84 -15.73 -16.96
N THR A 133 14.28 -16.46 -15.94
CA THR A 133 15.12 -17.65 -16.11
C THR A 133 14.36 -18.79 -16.77
N ASN A 134 13.10 -19.00 -16.41
CA ASN A 134 12.25 -20.02 -17.04
C ASN A 134 11.96 -19.69 -18.51
N VAL A 135 11.76 -18.42 -18.86
CA VAL A 135 11.56 -17.98 -20.26
C VAL A 135 12.85 -18.18 -21.06
N SER A 136 14.03 -17.93 -20.48
CA SER A 136 15.31 -18.17 -21.16
C SER A 136 15.54 -19.68 -21.41
N LEU A 137 15.32 -20.53 -20.43
CA LEU A 137 15.46 -21.99 -20.57
C LEU A 137 14.50 -22.59 -21.63
N THR A 138 13.28 -22.05 -21.73
CA THR A 138 12.31 -22.52 -22.76
C THR A 138 12.74 -22.09 -24.17
N LEU A 139 13.38 -20.94 -24.33
CA LEU A 139 13.90 -20.48 -25.61
C LEU A 139 15.15 -21.27 -26.06
N ASP A 140 16.03 -21.62 -25.12
CA ASP A 140 17.23 -22.42 -25.42
C ASP A 140 16.85 -23.85 -25.83
N ASN A 141 15.90 -24.50 -25.13
CA ASN A 141 15.40 -25.81 -25.50
C ASN A 141 14.73 -25.84 -26.87
N ALA A 142 13.91 -24.83 -27.22
CA ALA A 142 13.27 -24.74 -28.54
C ALA A 142 14.29 -24.50 -29.67
N THR A 143 15.47 -23.95 -29.36
CA THR A 143 16.53 -23.75 -30.35
C THR A 143 17.36 -25.01 -30.56
N GLU A 144 17.57 -25.81 -29.50
CA GLU A 144 18.22 -27.11 -29.59
C GLU A 144 17.37 -28.12 -30.36
N GLU A 145 16.08 -28.26 -30.10
CA GLU A 145 15.17 -29.14 -30.85
C GLU A 145 15.17 -28.82 -32.35
N LYS A 146 15.16 -27.54 -32.74
CA LYS A 146 15.27 -27.15 -34.16
C LYS A 146 16.60 -27.47 -34.78
N ARG A 147 17.69 -27.47 -34.04
CA ARG A 147 19.04 -27.87 -34.52
C ARG A 147 19.09 -29.39 -34.75
N GLU A 148 18.56 -30.17 -33.81
CA GLU A 148 18.52 -31.64 -33.94
C GLU A 148 17.66 -32.10 -35.10
N GLU A 149 16.48 -31.47 -35.30
CA GLU A 149 15.63 -31.75 -36.47
C GLU A 149 16.36 -31.45 -37.80
N LYS A 150 17.14 -30.38 -37.86
CA LYS A 150 17.88 -30.00 -39.04
C LYS A 150 19.00 -30.99 -39.37
N ILE A 151 19.74 -31.42 -38.37
CA ILE A 151 20.82 -32.43 -38.49
C ILE A 151 20.24 -33.78 -38.93
N THR A 152 19.09 -34.18 -38.37
CA THR A 152 18.43 -35.43 -38.76
C THR A 152 17.91 -35.40 -40.18
N LYS A 153 17.39 -34.28 -40.67
CA LYS A 153 16.96 -34.09 -42.06
C LYS A 153 18.13 -34.09 -43.05
N GLU A 154 19.27 -33.51 -42.68
CA GLU A 154 20.49 -33.55 -43.52
C GLU A 154 21.08 -34.95 -43.61
N LYS A 155 21.16 -35.71 -42.51
CA LYS A 155 21.65 -37.09 -42.51
C LYS A 155 20.78 -38.01 -43.37
N ARG A 156 19.44 -37.89 -43.35
CA ARG A 156 18.54 -38.63 -44.20
C ARG A 156 18.70 -38.32 -45.68
N LYS A 157 19.03 -37.08 -46.03
CA LYS A 157 19.31 -36.69 -47.41
C LYS A 157 20.63 -37.30 -47.90
N GLU A 158 21.66 -37.32 -47.11
CA GLU A 158 22.94 -37.95 -47.44
C GLU A 158 22.83 -39.47 -47.57
N GLU A 159 22.03 -40.11 -46.74
CA GLU A 159 21.75 -41.56 -46.83
C GLU A 159 21.00 -41.92 -48.13
N ASN A 160 19.97 -41.16 -48.48
CA ASN A 160 19.23 -41.36 -49.71
C ASN A 160 20.11 -41.18 -50.98
N ILE A 161 21.01 -40.15 -50.97
CA ILE A 161 21.93 -39.94 -52.09
C ILE A 161 22.91 -41.13 -52.24
N ARG A 162 23.41 -41.66 -51.12
CA ARG A 162 24.27 -42.88 -51.17
C ARG A 162 23.57 -44.10 -51.69
N GLU A 163 22.30 -44.32 -51.30
CA GLU A 163 21.48 -45.42 -51.80
C GLU A 163 21.16 -45.31 -53.31
N GLU A 164 20.92 -44.08 -53.81
CA GLU A 164 20.75 -43.82 -55.24
C GLU A 164 22.06 -44.02 -56.02
N GLU A 165 23.21 -43.62 -55.50
CA GLU A 165 24.51 -43.82 -56.11
C GLU A 165 24.87 -45.35 -56.16
N GLU A 166 24.61 -46.06 -55.05
CA GLU A 166 24.84 -47.53 -55.03
C GLU A 166 23.88 -48.30 -55.96
N SER A 167 22.63 -47.89 -56.11
CA SER A 167 21.66 -48.51 -57.00
C SER A 167 21.99 -48.26 -58.49
N GLY A 168 22.41 -47.03 -58.81
CA GLY A 168 22.85 -46.67 -60.17
C GLY A 168 24.12 -47.39 -60.62
N PHE A 169 25.01 -47.79 -59.69
CA PHE A 169 26.23 -48.55 -60.01
C PHE A 169 25.96 -50.02 -60.27
N ARG A 170 24.82 -50.58 -59.87
CA ARG A 170 24.39 -51.99 -60.17
C ARG A 170 23.80 -52.20 -61.57
N GLU A 171 23.23 -51.18 -62.21
CA GLU A 171 22.68 -51.22 -63.53
C GLU A 171 23.74 -51.25 -64.67
N TYR A 172 24.99 -50.86 -64.41
CA TYR A 172 26.05 -50.85 -65.43
C TYR A 172 26.97 -52.10 -65.46
N LYS A 173 26.59 -53.18 -64.75
CA LYS A 173 27.30 -54.47 -64.78
C LYS A 173 26.54 -55.64 -65.30
N LEU A 174 25.85 -55.50 -66.48
CA LEU A 174 25.31 -56.58 -67.33
C LEU A 174 25.78 -56.40 -68.77
#